data_d245f700ef4c48b5508ad2c5e786d621
#
_entry.id   d245f700ef4c48b5508ad2c5e786d621
#
_cell.length_a   1.000
_cell.length_b   1.000
_cell.length_c   1.000
_cell.angle_alpha   90.00
_cell.angle_beta   90.00
_cell.angle_gamma   90.00
#
_symmetry.space_group_name_H-M   'P 1'
#
loop_
_entity.id
_entity.type
_entity.pdbx_description
1 polymer ?
#
loop_
_entity_poly.entity_id
_entity_poly.type
_entity_poly.pdbx_seq_one_letter_code
_entity_poly.pdbx_strand_id
1 'polypeptide(L)'
;MTLTYIFHSCFVLETEKSILIFDYWLDLNGVVPPFLKKDKHLYVFSSHFHEDHFNNAIFEWRKRHENITYILSKDIYKHRRANKEDADVWLAKGGTWADDTLSVWALGSTESGVSWIVETEGKRIFHAGDLNNWYARFLPEAMPGETIYSEEFDEEIDPIAHEKQYLGELKDIRKITESFDVVMFPIDGRIGNGYTLGGRQFIERFKVGMFVPMHFVASGFESAWRMKEFTDEKGISFWEIRKEGETLEI
;
A
#
# COMPACT_ATOMS: atom_id res chain seq x y z
N MET A 1 -0.71 -18.64 -1.72
CA MET A 1 -0.28 -17.53 -0.84
C MET A 1 -1.46 -17.04 -0.03
N THR A 2 -1.22 -16.58 1.21
CA THR A 2 -2.30 -16.06 2.07
C THR A 2 -2.03 -14.60 2.40
N LEU A 3 -2.95 -13.71 2.07
CA LEU A 3 -2.91 -12.29 2.46
C LEU A 3 -3.76 -12.09 3.71
N THR A 4 -3.21 -11.41 4.73
CA THR A 4 -3.88 -11.11 6.00
C THR A 4 -3.92 -9.60 6.19
N TYR A 5 -5.10 -9.04 6.42
CA TYR A 5 -5.27 -7.64 6.78
C TYR A 5 -4.99 -7.44 8.27
N ILE A 6 -4.12 -6.50 8.61
CA ILE A 6 -3.78 -6.17 9.99
C ILE A 6 -4.51 -4.91 10.43
N PHE A 7 -4.13 -3.76 9.89
CA PHE A 7 -4.73 -2.47 10.20
C PHE A 7 -4.31 -1.41 9.17
N HIS A 8 -5.21 -0.53 8.77
CA HIS A 8 -4.94 0.60 7.87
C HIS A 8 -4.33 0.18 6.54
N SER A 9 -3.02 0.38 6.35
CA SER A 9 -2.26 -0.06 5.17
C SER A 9 -1.35 -1.26 5.47
N CYS A 10 -1.48 -1.85 6.67
CA CYS A 10 -0.67 -2.98 7.08
C CYS A 10 -1.28 -4.31 6.64
N PHE A 11 -0.48 -5.06 5.88
CA PHE A 11 -0.80 -6.43 5.44
C PHE A 11 0.35 -7.38 5.71
N VAL A 12 0.01 -8.64 5.94
CA VAL A 12 0.96 -9.75 5.92
C VAL A 12 0.66 -10.65 4.74
N LEU A 13 1.63 -10.82 3.85
CA LEU A 13 1.58 -11.80 2.78
C LEU A 13 2.46 -13.00 3.18
N GLU A 14 1.84 -14.14 3.44
CA GLU A 14 2.53 -15.38 3.68
C GLU A 14 2.60 -16.19 2.39
N THR A 15 3.83 -16.52 1.98
CA THR A 15 4.14 -17.38 0.84
C THR A 15 4.59 -18.76 1.32
N GLU A 16 4.97 -19.63 0.41
CA GLU A 16 5.54 -20.94 0.80
C GLU A 16 6.85 -20.78 1.59
N LYS A 17 7.72 -19.86 1.16
CA LYS A 17 9.09 -19.70 1.68
C LYS A 17 9.27 -18.51 2.61
N SER A 18 8.41 -17.51 2.54
CA SER A 18 8.63 -16.22 3.20
C SER A 18 7.36 -15.61 3.77
N ILE A 19 7.54 -14.58 4.57
CA ILE A 19 6.49 -13.72 5.12
C ILE A 19 6.88 -12.28 4.80
N LEU A 20 6.01 -11.53 4.14
CA LEU A 20 6.19 -10.12 3.83
C LEU A 20 5.21 -9.32 4.67
N ILE A 21 5.70 -8.33 5.42
CA ILE A 21 4.88 -7.41 6.22
C ILE A 21 5.05 -6.01 5.63
N PHE A 22 3.94 -5.39 5.25
CA PHE A 22 3.90 -4.05 4.67
C PHE A 22 3.33 -3.05 5.67
N ASP A 23 3.95 -1.88 5.79
CA ASP A 23 3.46 -0.68 6.46
C ASP A 23 2.87 -0.93 7.86
N TYR A 24 3.66 -1.53 8.75
CA TYR A 24 3.24 -1.81 10.12
C TYR A 24 3.09 -0.53 10.94
N TRP A 25 1.87 -0.28 11.41
CA TRP A 25 1.53 0.80 12.32
C TRP A 25 1.03 0.25 13.67
N LEU A 26 -0.16 -0.31 13.69
CA LEU A 26 -0.83 -0.88 14.85
C LEU A 26 -1.26 -2.32 14.60
N ASP A 27 -1.30 -3.10 15.66
CA ASP A 27 -1.81 -4.47 15.68
C ASP A 27 -2.65 -4.65 16.96
N LEU A 28 -3.88 -4.12 16.92
CA LEU A 28 -4.77 -4.04 18.07
C LEU A 28 -5.22 -5.42 18.55
N ASN A 29 -5.23 -6.42 17.65
CA ASN A 29 -5.71 -7.77 17.92
C ASN A 29 -4.59 -8.81 18.07
N GLY A 30 -3.32 -8.40 18.00
CA GLY A 30 -2.18 -9.31 18.12
C GLY A 30 -2.07 -10.32 16.98
N VAL A 31 -2.36 -9.90 15.76
CA VAL A 31 -2.36 -10.75 14.55
C VAL A 31 -0.94 -11.05 14.07
N VAL A 32 -0.01 -10.10 14.20
CA VAL A 32 1.38 -10.22 13.71
C VAL A 32 2.24 -11.20 14.52
N PRO A 33 2.20 -11.25 15.88
CA PRO A 33 3.09 -12.09 16.67
C PRO A 33 3.14 -13.59 16.30
N PRO A 34 2.06 -14.25 15.85
CA PRO A 34 2.15 -15.63 15.36
C PRO A 34 3.05 -15.80 14.13
N PHE A 35 3.10 -14.81 13.22
CA PHE A 35 3.98 -14.86 12.05
C PHE A 35 5.44 -14.77 12.42
N LEU A 36 5.79 -13.99 13.47
CA LEU A 36 7.17 -13.87 13.98
C LEU A 36 7.71 -15.16 14.60
N LYS A 37 6.88 -16.18 14.80
CA LYS A 37 7.29 -17.49 15.36
C LYS A 37 7.48 -18.56 14.28
N LYS A 38 7.14 -18.25 13.02
CA LYS A 38 7.25 -19.21 11.90
C LYS A 38 8.71 -19.27 11.43
N ASP A 39 9.16 -20.46 11.06
CA ASP A 39 10.48 -20.68 10.47
C ASP A 39 10.48 -20.37 8.97
N LYS A 40 10.30 -19.07 8.64
CA LYS A 40 10.34 -18.53 7.28
C LYS A 40 11.10 -17.23 7.26
N HIS A 41 11.72 -16.87 6.14
CA HIS A 41 12.36 -15.55 6.03
C HIS A 41 11.30 -14.46 6.12
N LEU A 42 11.54 -13.46 6.97
CA LEU A 42 10.66 -12.32 7.19
C LEU A 42 11.20 -11.09 6.46
N TYR A 43 10.41 -10.53 5.56
CA TYR A 43 10.69 -9.24 4.91
C TYR A 43 9.74 -8.18 5.44
N VAL A 44 10.28 -7.06 5.90
CA VAL A 44 9.49 -5.95 6.45
C VAL A 44 9.67 -4.73 5.57
N PHE A 45 8.56 -4.20 5.08
CA PHE A 45 8.50 -3.03 4.21
C PHE A 45 7.83 -1.88 4.93
N SER A 46 8.35 -0.66 4.76
CA SER A 46 7.61 0.55 5.08
C SER A 46 7.80 1.59 3.98
N SER A 47 6.66 2.06 3.46
CA SER A 47 6.61 2.93 2.29
C SER A 47 7.10 4.34 2.57
N HIS A 48 6.87 4.86 3.80
CA HIS A 48 7.29 6.21 4.20
C HIS A 48 7.30 6.41 5.72
N PHE A 49 7.64 7.63 6.15
CA PHE A 49 7.95 7.95 7.55
C PHE A 49 6.74 8.27 8.44
N HIS A 50 5.53 8.45 7.90
CA HIS A 50 4.33 8.72 8.70
C HIS A 50 4.01 7.57 9.64
N GLU A 51 3.44 7.88 10.79
CA GLU A 51 3.25 6.88 11.85
C GLU A 51 2.25 5.79 11.49
N ASP A 52 1.30 6.08 10.60
CA ASP A 52 0.31 5.12 10.09
C ASP A 52 0.87 4.14 9.05
N HIS A 53 2.15 4.31 8.66
CA HIS A 53 2.89 3.41 7.75
C HIS A 53 4.22 2.91 8.33
N PHE A 54 4.67 3.49 9.46
CA PHE A 54 5.94 3.12 10.05
C PHE A 54 5.93 3.22 11.59
N ASN A 55 6.18 2.09 12.25
CA ASN A 55 6.33 2.00 13.69
C ASN A 55 7.69 1.38 14.04
N ASN A 56 8.50 2.08 14.85
CA ASN A 56 9.83 1.64 15.28
C ASN A 56 9.82 0.30 16.01
N ALA A 57 8.67 -0.16 16.53
CA ALA A 57 8.55 -1.47 17.19
C ALA A 57 8.95 -2.64 16.28
N ILE A 58 8.95 -2.46 14.95
CA ILE A 58 9.41 -3.49 14.00
C ILE A 58 10.85 -3.92 14.26
N PHE A 59 11.73 -3.00 14.71
CA PHE A 59 13.14 -3.32 14.95
C PHE A 59 13.36 -4.26 16.14
N GLU A 60 12.41 -4.33 17.08
CA GLU A 60 12.42 -5.29 18.18
C GLU A 60 12.19 -6.73 17.71
N TRP A 61 11.63 -6.92 16.51
CA TRP A 61 11.37 -8.24 15.96
C TRP A 61 12.66 -9.02 15.66
N ARG A 62 13.76 -8.33 15.31
CA ARG A 62 15.07 -8.96 15.09
C ARG A 62 15.58 -9.73 16.33
N LYS A 63 15.13 -9.34 17.53
CA LYS A 63 15.46 -10.05 18.77
C LYS A 63 14.73 -11.39 18.91
N ARG A 64 13.67 -11.61 18.12
CA ARG A 64 12.79 -12.78 18.20
C ARG A 64 12.78 -13.61 16.92
N HIS A 65 13.28 -13.04 15.84
CA HIS A 65 13.28 -13.65 14.51
C HIS A 65 14.62 -13.32 13.83
N GLU A 66 15.54 -14.30 13.79
CA GLU A 66 16.89 -14.06 13.28
C GLU A 66 16.94 -13.85 11.77
N ASN A 67 16.06 -14.53 11.02
CA ASN A 67 16.00 -14.48 9.56
C ASN A 67 15.04 -13.37 9.09
N ILE A 68 15.44 -12.10 9.29
CA ILE A 68 14.63 -10.91 8.96
C ILE A 68 15.42 -9.90 8.13
N THR A 69 14.79 -9.36 7.11
CA THR A 69 15.32 -8.28 6.24
C THR A 69 14.38 -7.09 6.25
N TYR A 70 14.86 -5.92 6.65
CA TYR A 70 14.12 -4.65 6.56
C TYR A 70 14.44 -3.93 5.26
N ILE A 71 13.41 -3.69 4.44
CA ILE A 71 13.48 -2.98 3.16
C ILE A 71 12.60 -1.73 3.30
N LEU A 72 13.22 -0.60 3.61
CA LEU A 72 12.52 0.61 4.01
C LEU A 72 12.76 1.77 3.05
N SER A 73 11.80 2.69 2.99
CA SER A 73 11.96 3.93 2.23
C SER A 73 13.01 4.84 2.87
N LYS A 74 13.85 5.46 2.04
CA LYS A 74 14.91 6.38 2.48
C LYS A 74 14.41 7.61 3.23
N ASP A 75 13.17 8.02 3.05
CA ASP A 75 12.61 9.16 3.74
C ASP A 75 12.50 8.92 5.25
N ILE A 76 12.28 7.68 5.69
CA ILE A 76 12.17 7.30 7.10
C ILE A 76 13.42 7.76 7.90
N TYR A 77 14.64 7.43 7.43
CA TYR A 77 15.82 7.93 8.12
C TYR A 77 16.11 9.41 7.86
N LYS A 78 15.73 9.95 6.68
CA LYS A 78 15.86 11.38 6.39
C LYS A 78 15.01 12.24 7.32
N HIS A 79 13.82 11.76 7.68
CA HIS A 79 12.94 12.38 8.68
C HIS A 79 13.27 11.95 10.12
N ARG A 80 14.42 11.27 10.34
CA ARG A 80 14.94 10.88 11.66
C ARG A 80 14.00 9.97 12.45
N ARG A 81 13.21 9.16 11.75
CA ARG A 81 12.33 8.15 12.35
C ARG A 81 13.10 6.85 12.64
N ALA A 82 14.22 6.61 11.96
CA ALA A 82 15.15 5.51 12.16
C ALA A 82 16.57 5.97 11.86
N ASN A 83 17.58 5.19 12.30
CA ASN A 83 18.97 5.36 11.92
C ASN A 83 19.28 4.53 10.67
N LYS A 84 20.37 4.85 9.98
CA LYS A 84 20.74 4.12 8.74
C LYS A 84 21.06 2.64 8.97
N GLU A 85 21.59 2.32 10.15
CA GLU A 85 21.95 0.98 10.59
C GLU A 85 20.75 0.11 11.00
N ASP A 86 19.56 0.70 11.18
CA ASP A 86 18.37 -0.02 11.63
C ASP A 86 17.76 -0.92 10.54
N ALA A 87 18.00 -0.60 9.25
CA ALA A 87 17.49 -1.39 8.14
C ALA A 87 18.61 -1.95 7.25
N ASP A 88 18.35 -3.08 6.64
CA ASP A 88 19.28 -3.77 5.74
C ASP A 88 19.32 -3.10 4.36
N VAL A 89 18.16 -2.60 3.91
CA VAL A 89 17.99 -2.00 2.58
C VAL A 89 17.20 -0.70 2.68
N TRP A 90 17.77 0.37 2.13
CA TRP A 90 17.11 1.66 2.00
C TRP A 90 16.88 1.99 0.53
N LEU A 91 15.62 2.10 0.12
CA LEU A 91 15.25 2.44 -1.26
C LEU A 91 14.57 3.81 -1.35
N ALA A 92 14.70 4.43 -2.50
CA ALA A 92 13.95 5.62 -2.92
C ALA A 92 13.41 5.35 -4.32
N LYS A 93 12.56 6.21 -4.85
CA LYS A 93 12.04 6.11 -6.23
C LYS A 93 13.14 5.74 -7.22
N GLY A 94 12.91 4.69 -7.98
CA GLY A 94 13.82 4.12 -8.97
C GLY A 94 14.83 3.11 -8.41
N GLY A 95 14.88 2.92 -7.08
CA GLY A 95 15.72 1.91 -6.46
C GLY A 95 15.14 0.51 -6.63
N THR A 96 16.03 -0.48 -6.69
CA THR A 96 15.69 -1.91 -6.79
C THR A 96 16.52 -2.72 -5.82
N TRP A 97 15.99 -3.85 -5.39
CA TRP A 97 16.72 -4.84 -4.61
C TRP A 97 16.18 -6.25 -4.91
N ALA A 98 17.02 -7.26 -4.81
CA ALA A 98 16.61 -8.64 -4.98
C ALA A 98 17.51 -9.59 -4.22
N ASP A 99 16.96 -10.74 -3.86
CA ASP A 99 17.68 -11.95 -3.42
C ASP A 99 17.15 -13.19 -4.16
N ASP A 100 17.43 -14.38 -3.64
CA ASP A 100 16.97 -15.64 -4.24
C ASP A 100 15.46 -15.89 -4.08
N THR A 101 14.76 -15.10 -3.25
CA THR A 101 13.35 -15.30 -2.89
C THR A 101 12.42 -14.29 -3.57
N LEU A 102 12.84 -13.02 -3.64
CA LEU A 102 12.01 -11.96 -4.20
C LEU A 102 12.81 -10.84 -4.87
N SER A 103 12.13 -10.11 -5.73
CA SER A 103 12.63 -8.87 -6.35
C SER A 103 11.73 -7.70 -5.98
N VAL A 104 12.32 -6.54 -5.71
CA VAL A 104 11.65 -5.32 -5.24
C VAL A 104 11.99 -4.13 -6.12
N TRP A 105 10.98 -3.34 -6.47
CA TRP A 105 11.12 -2.02 -7.09
C TRP A 105 10.43 -0.97 -6.22
N ALA A 106 11.15 0.08 -5.87
CA ALA A 106 10.62 1.26 -5.20
C ALA A 106 10.22 2.30 -6.26
N LEU A 107 8.95 2.63 -6.34
CA LEU A 107 8.41 3.62 -7.26
C LEU A 107 7.99 4.88 -6.51
N GLY A 108 7.58 5.91 -7.22
CA GLY A 108 7.17 7.16 -6.58
C GLY A 108 5.83 7.05 -5.86
N SER A 109 5.56 8.08 -5.08
CA SER A 109 4.30 8.33 -4.38
C SER A 109 3.85 9.77 -4.68
N THR A 110 2.60 10.10 -4.40
CA THR A 110 2.05 11.45 -4.56
C THR A 110 2.01 12.24 -3.26
N GLU A 111 2.31 11.59 -2.13
CA GLU A 111 2.47 12.23 -0.85
C GLU A 111 3.90 12.07 -0.36
N SER A 112 4.27 10.95 0.21
CA SER A 112 5.60 10.70 0.79
C SER A 112 6.15 9.33 0.38
N GLY A 113 7.47 9.19 0.40
CA GLY A 113 8.19 7.94 0.26
C GLY A 113 8.03 7.25 -1.09
N VAL A 114 7.60 5.99 -1.06
CA VAL A 114 7.55 5.11 -2.24
C VAL A 114 6.32 4.22 -2.24
N SER A 115 5.93 3.73 -3.43
CA SER A 115 5.14 2.53 -3.60
C SER A 115 6.04 1.34 -3.94
N TRP A 116 5.55 0.13 -3.69
CA TRP A 116 6.32 -1.10 -3.85
C TRP A 116 5.76 -1.99 -4.94
N ILE A 117 6.61 -2.48 -5.84
CA ILE A 117 6.36 -3.71 -6.60
C ILE A 117 7.23 -4.80 -5.98
N VAL A 118 6.62 -5.93 -5.67
CA VAL A 118 7.33 -7.12 -5.18
C VAL A 118 6.95 -8.31 -6.06
N GLU A 119 7.97 -8.97 -6.61
CA GLU A 119 7.80 -10.25 -7.30
C GLU A 119 8.33 -11.37 -6.42
N THR A 120 7.49 -12.35 -6.15
CA THR A 120 7.83 -13.56 -5.38
C THR A 120 6.95 -14.73 -5.81
N GLU A 121 7.54 -15.93 -5.90
CA GLU A 121 6.85 -17.17 -6.27
C GLU A 121 5.95 -17.05 -7.52
N GLY A 122 6.42 -16.29 -8.53
CA GLY A 122 5.73 -16.07 -9.80
C GLY A 122 4.54 -15.11 -9.74
N LYS A 123 4.32 -14.44 -8.62
CA LYS A 123 3.28 -13.42 -8.43
C LYS A 123 3.88 -12.03 -8.33
N ARG A 124 3.18 -11.05 -8.90
CA ARG A 124 3.53 -9.63 -8.82
C ARG A 124 2.52 -8.89 -7.95
N ILE A 125 3.02 -8.36 -6.84
CA ILE A 125 2.26 -7.70 -5.79
C ILE A 125 2.59 -6.20 -5.84
N PHE A 126 1.57 -5.37 -5.78
CA PHE A 126 1.71 -3.92 -5.67
C PHE A 126 1.17 -3.43 -4.33
N HIS A 127 1.96 -2.67 -3.59
CA HIS A 127 1.54 -1.94 -2.41
C HIS A 127 1.75 -0.45 -2.67
N ALA A 128 0.66 0.30 -2.75
CA ALA A 128 0.69 1.68 -3.19
C ALA A 128 1.36 2.65 -2.20
N GLY A 129 1.52 2.26 -0.89
CA GLY A 129 1.79 3.27 0.14
C GLY A 129 0.74 4.36 0.03
N ASP A 130 1.15 5.62 -0.03
CA ASP A 130 0.26 6.77 -0.22
C ASP A 130 0.25 7.31 -1.66
N LEU A 131 0.50 6.44 -2.63
CA LEU A 131 0.25 6.78 -4.03
C LEU A 131 -1.25 6.81 -4.30
N ASN A 132 -1.83 8.00 -4.51
CA ASN A 132 -3.24 8.19 -4.83
C ASN A 132 -3.49 9.55 -5.49
N ASN A 133 -4.69 9.76 -6.01
CA ASN A 133 -5.21 11.06 -6.44
C ASN A 133 -5.91 11.74 -5.25
N TRP A 134 -5.12 12.33 -4.33
CA TRP A 134 -5.59 12.84 -3.04
C TRP A 134 -6.55 14.05 -3.13
N TYR A 135 -6.52 14.78 -4.26
CA TYR A 135 -7.35 15.98 -4.46
C TYR A 135 -8.47 15.74 -5.46
N ALA A 136 -8.86 14.48 -5.66
CA ALA A 136 -9.88 14.06 -6.63
C ALA A 136 -11.23 14.78 -6.46
N ARG A 137 -11.62 15.16 -5.22
CA ARG A 137 -12.89 15.84 -4.93
C ARG A 137 -13.05 17.19 -5.65
N PHE A 138 -11.95 17.81 -6.06
CA PHE A 138 -11.95 19.09 -6.75
C PHE A 138 -11.89 18.95 -8.27
N LEU A 139 -11.86 17.74 -8.79
CA LEU A 139 -11.83 17.47 -10.21
C LEU A 139 -13.25 17.34 -10.78
N PRO A 140 -13.47 17.71 -12.08
CA PRO A 140 -14.77 17.56 -12.73
C PRO A 140 -15.30 16.11 -12.77
N GLU A 141 -14.39 15.15 -12.74
CA GLU A 141 -14.67 13.71 -12.76
C GLU A 141 -15.11 13.15 -11.41
N ALA A 142 -15.08 13.96 -10.35
CA ALA A 142 -15.55 13.53 -9.03
C ALA A 142 -17.03 13.14 -9.11
N MET A 143 -17.37 11.98 -8.57
CA MET A 143 -18.73 11.46 -8.63
C MET A 143 -19.63 12.16 -7.60
N PRO A 144 -20.76 12.75 -7.99
CA PRO A 144 -21.72 13.34 -7.07
C PRO A 144 -22.22 12.30 -6.05
N GLY A 145 -22.32 12.71 -4.79
CA GLY A 145 -22.86 11.87 -3.72
C GLY A 145 -21.85 10.93 -3.06
N GLU A 146 -20.59 10.93 -3.46
CA GLU A 146 -19.52 10.21 -2.77
C GLU A 146 -18.91 10.99 -1.59
N THR A 147 -19.42 12.16 -1.25
CA THR A 147 -18.89 12.99 -0.16
C THR A 147 -19.14 12.33 1.20
N ILE A 148 -18.09 12.02 1.93
CA ILE A 148 -18.15 11.56 3.31
C ILE A 148 -17.83 12.70 4.27
N TYR A 149 -16.94 13.59 3.88
CA TYR A 149 -16.52 14.76 4.64
C TYR A 149 -16.54 16.01 3.77
N SER A 150 -16.98 17.14 4.36
CA SER A 150 -16.84 18.48 3.77
C SER A 150 -15.69 19.19 4.48
N GLU A 151 -14.58 19.38 3.82
CA GLU A 151 -13.52 20.28 4.27
C GLU A 151 -13.51 21.53 3.40
N GLU A 152 -13.06 22.63 3.97
CA GLU A 152 -12.89 23.89 3.24
C GLU A 152 -11.81 23.69 2.16
N PHE A 153 -12.03 24.31 1.01
CA PHE A 153 -11.07 24.33 -0.09
C PHE A 153 -9.88 25.22 0.29
N ASP A 154 -8.68 24.65 0.22
CA ASP A 154 -7.44 25.43 0.32
C ASP A 154 -7.11 25.99 -1.08
N GLU A 155 -7.20 27.31 -1.25
CA GLU A 155 -6.98 28.00 -2.52
C GLU A 155 -5.54 27.81 -3.07
N GLU A 156 -4.58 27.37 -2.22
CA GLU A 156 -3.21 27.07 -2.65
C GLU A 156 -3.07 25.71 -3.36
N ILE A 157 -4.10 24.84 -3.30
CA ILE A 157 -4.08 23.51 -3.92
C ILE A 157 -4.47 23.61 -5.39
N ASP A 158 -3.59 23.13 -6.28
CA ASP A 158 -3.90 22.88 -7.69
C ASP A 158 -4.23 21.38 -7.92
N PRO A 159 -5.52 21.00 -7.94
CA PRO A 159 -5.93 19.60 -8.08
C PRO A 159 -5.54 19.00 -9.44
N ILE A 160 -5.47 19.82 -10.49
CA ILE A 160 -5.06 19.37 -11.84
C ILE A 160 -3.58 19.03 -11.85
N ALA A 161 -2.74 19.84 -11.18
CA ALA A 161 -1.32 19.55 -11.05
C ALA A 161 -1.08 18.27 -10.24
N HIS A 162 -1.83 18.06 -9.15
CA HIS A 162 -1.76 16.84 -8.34
C HIS A 162 -2.21 15.59 -9.12
N GLU A 163 -3.32 15.67 -9.85
CA GLU A 163 -3.72 14.57 -10.73
C GLU A 163 -2.66 14.27 -11.79
N LYS A 164 -2.09 15.30 -12.42
CA LYS A 164 -1.01 15.13 -13.40
C LYS A 164 0.22 14.45 -12.79
N GLN A 165 0.57 14.79 -11.55
CA GLN A 165 1.63 14.12 -10.79
C GLN A 165 1.28 12.64 -10.59
N TYR A 166 0.09 12.33 -10.08
CA TYR A 166 -0.39 10.97 -9.88
C TYR A 166 -0.34 10.15 -11.18
N LEU A 167 -0.91 10.67 -12.26
CA LEU A 167 -0.87 10.01 -13.57
C LEU A 167 0.55 9.86 -14.13
N GLY A 168 1.47 10.74 -13.74
CA GLY A 168 2.90 10.65 -14.04
C GLY A 168 3.54 9.44 -13.34
N GLU A 169 3.24 9.22 -12.06
CA GLU A 169 3.70 8.04 -11.33
C GLU A 169 3.18 6.74 -11.96
N LEU A 170 1.90 6.71 -12.38
CA LEU A 170 1.35 5.54 -13.08
C LEU A 170 2.10 5.25 -14.41
N LYS A 171 2.53 6.29 -15.13
CA LYS A 171 3.36 6.10 -16.34
C LYS A 171 4.74 5.50 -16.01
N ASP A 172 5.34 5.90 -14.89
CA ASP A 172 6.62 5.33 -14.45
C ASP A 172 6.46 3.86 -14.06
N ILE A 173 5.40 3.50 -13.33
CA ILE A 173 5.04 2.11 -13.01
C ILE A 173 4.90 1.29 -14.30
N ARG A 174 4.22 1.83 -15.30
CA ARG A 174 3.97 1.12 -16.58
C ARG A 174 5.23 0.81 -17.38
N LYS A 175 6.33 1.52 -17.16
CA LYS A 175 7.64 1.20 -17.77
C LYS A 175 8.21 -0.12 -17.23
N ILE A 176 7.78 -0.56 -16.05
CA ILE A 176 8.25 -1.79 -15.40
C ILE A 176 7.29 -2.94 -15.68
N THR A 177 5.97 -2.70 -15.52
CA THR A 177 4.96 -3.73 -15.75
C THR A 177 3.61 -3.13 -16.15
N GLU A 178 2.81 -3.92 -16.86
CA GLU A 178 1.41 -3.61 -17.19
C GLU A 178 0.40 -4.47 -16.41
N SER A 179 0.87 -5.37 -15.53
CA SER A 179 -0.02 -6.29 -14.84
C SER A 179 0.42 -6.61 -13.42
N PHE A 180 -0.56 -6.83 -12.55
CA PHE A 180 -0.39 -7.23 -11.17
C PHE A 180 -1.36 -8.36 -10.81
N ASP A 181 -0.88 -9.33 -10.03
CA ASP A 181 -1.76 -10.36 -9.46
C ASP A 181 -2.58 -9.79 -8.30
N VAL A 182 -1.95 -8.96 -7.45
CA VAL A 182 -2.59 -8.30 -6.30
C VAL A 182 -2.18 -6.85 -6.23
N VAL A 183 -3.14 -5.97 -6.00
CA VAL A 183 -2.95 -4.53 -5.82
C VAL A 183 -3.57 -4.11 -4.50
N MET A 184 -2.76 -3.68 -3.54
CA MET A 184 -3.18 -3.02 -2.30
C MET A 184 -3.14 -1.51 -2.54
N PHE A 185 -4.32 -0.84 -2.49
CA PHE A 185 -4.46 0.55 -2.94
C PHE A 185 -5.35 1.40 -2.00
N PRO A 186 -4.96 2.67 -1.70
CA PRO A 186 -5.74 3.54 -0.84
C PRO A 186 -7.13 3.86 -1.39
N ILE A 187 -8.16 3.58 -0.59
CA ILE A 187 -9.55 3.99 -0.82
C ILE A 187 -9.99 4.75 0.43
N ASP A 188 -9.65 6.02 0.49
CA ASP A 188 -9.80 6.85 1.69
C ASP A 188 -10.96 7.84 1.54
N GLY A 189 -12.06 7.60 2.24
CA GLY A 189 -13.23 8.45 2.21
C GLY A 189 -12.99 9.89 2.70
N ARG A 190 -11.90 10.17 3.40
CA ARG A 190 -11.50 11.53 3.79
C ARG A 190 -11.22 12.45 2.60
N ILE A 191 -10.89 11.88 1.45
CA ILE A 191 -10.76 12.65 0.19
C ILE A 191 -12.09 13.35 -0.16
N GLY A 192 -13.24 12.81 0.24
CA GLY A 192 -14.54 13.33 -0.13
C GLY A 192 -15.00 12.84 -1.49
N ASN A 193 -15.71 13.67 -2.26
CA ASN A 193 -16.20 13.30 -3.61
C ASN A 193 -15.03 12.78 -4.46
N GLY A 194 -15.26 11.68 -5.17
CA GLY A 194 -14.25 11.10 -6.06
C GLY A 194 -13.13 10.35 -5.34
N TYR A 195 -13.27 9.98 -4.07
CA TYR A 195 -12.24 9.25 -3.34
C TYR A 195 -11.86 7.88 -3.96
N THR A 196 -12.70 7.35 -4.83
CA THR A 196 -12.41 6.14 -5.60
C THR A 196 -11.70 6.41 -6.92
N LEU A 197 -11.59 7.69 -7.35
CA LEU A 197 -11.07 8.06 -8.67
C LEU A 197 -9.63 7.56 -8.89
N GLY A 198 -8.75 7.72 -7.90
CA GLY A 198 -7.36 7.24 -8.02
C GLY A 198 -7.29 5.72 -8.27
N GLY A 199 -8.05 4.93 -7.50
CA GLY A 199 -8.14 3.48 -7.70
C GLY A 199 -8.72 3.10 -9.07
N ARG A 200 -9.75 3.81 -9.55
CA ARG A 200 -10.33 3.61 -10.90
C ARG A 200 -9.31 3.91 -11.98
N GLN A 201 -8.62 5.06 -11.90
CA GLN A 201 -7.58 5.47 -12.83
C GLN A 201 -6.41 4.47 -12.87
N PHE A 202 -6.09 3.83 -11.74
CA PHE A 202 -5.10 2.74 -11.69
C PHE A 202 -5.58 1.51 -12.46
N ILE A 203 -6.78 1.01 -12.15
CA ILE A 203 -7.37 -0.17 -12.79
C ILE A 203 -7.53 0.00 -14.31
N GLU A 204 -7.85 1.21 -14.79
CA GLU A 204 -7.96 1.50 -16.22
C GLU A 204 -6.63 1.43 -16.98
N ARG A 205 -5.51 1.50 -16.26
CA ARG A 205 -4.15 1.52 -16.87
C ARG A 205 -3.38 0.22 -16.71
N PHE A 206 -3.81 -0.63 -15.78
CA PHE A 206 -3.13 -1.89 -15.48
C PHE A 206 -4.09 -3.08 -15.48
N LYS A 207 -3.59 -4.23 -15.89
CA LYS A 207 -4.31 -5.50 -15.67
C LYS A 207 -4.14 -5.89 -14.22
N VAL A 208 -5.23 -6.00 -13.49
CA VAL A 208 -5.26 -6.32 -12.06
C VAL A 208 -6.04 -7.62 -11.88
N GLY A 209 -5.42 -8.60 -11.21
CA GLY A 209 -6.10 -9.86 -10.85
C GLY A 209 -7.02 -9.66 -9.66
N MET A 210 -6.49 -9.05 -8.60
CA MET A 210 -7.21 -8.78 -7.36
C MET A 210 -6.92 -7.36 -6.86
N PHE A 211 -7.98 -6.64 -6.53
CA PHE A 211 -7.90 -5.33 -5.89
C PHE A 211 -8.22 -5.45 -4.40
N VAL A 212 -7.33 -4.94 -3.58
CA VAL A 212 -7.39 -4.96 -2.11
C VAL A 212 -7.41 -3.51 -1.61
N PRO A 213 -8.53 -3.02 -1.06
CA PRO A 213 -8.57 -1.66 -0.53
C PRO A 213 -7.73 -1.56 0.74
N MET A 214 -7.12 -0.41 0.97
CA MET A 214 -6.41 -0.05 2.19
C MET A 214 -6.63 1.42 2.54
N HIS A 215 -6.07 1.90 3.65
CA HIS A 215 -6.09 3.32 4.06
C HIS A 215 -7.50 3.88 4.39
N PHE A 216 -8.43 3.03 4.76
CA PHE A 216 -9.85 3.38 4.96
C PHE A 216 -10.29 3.46 6.44
N VAL A 217 -9.37 3.24 7.40
CA VAL A 217 -9.75 3.12 8.82
C VAL A 217 -10.54 4.32 9.34
N ALA A 218 -10.17 5.53 8.96
CA ALA A 218 -10.87 6.75 9.38
C ALA A 218 -12.29 6.88 8.79
N SER A 219 -12.58 6.25 7.65
CA SER A 219 -13.88 6.29 6.97
C SER A 219 -14.68 4.98 7.08
N GLY A 220 -14.10 3.95 7.70
CA GLY A 220 -14.73 2.65 7.96
C GLY A 220 -14.64 1.68 6.77
N PHE A 221 -14.80 0.39 7.05
CA PHE A 221 -14.68 -0.69 6.06
C PHE A 221 -15.65 -0.53 4.87
N GLU A 222 -16.89 -0.11 5.13
CA GLU A 222 -17.92 0.00 4.10
C GLU A 222 -17.59 1.08 3.05
N SER A 223 -16.83 2.12 3.43
CA SER A 223 -16.40 3.15 2.49
C SER A 223 -15.52 2.58 1.38
N ALA A 224 -14.64 1.63 1.73
CA ALA A 224 -13.75 0.98 0.79
C ALA A 224 -14.48 0.08 -0.22
N TRP A 225 -15.67 -0.44 0.13
CA TRP A 225 -16.45 -1.33 -0.73
C TRP A 225 -17.10 -0.64 -1.93
N ARG A 226 -17.09 0.71 -1.98
CA ARG A 226 -17.52 1.46 -3.17
C ARG A 226 -16.74 1.12 -4.43
N MET A 227 -15.52 0.60 -4.28
CA MET A 227 -14.74 0.12 -5.44
C MET A 227 -15.26 -1.20 -6.02
N LYS A 228 -16.05 -1.97 -5.25
CA LYS A 228 -16.50 -3.30 -5.65
C LYS A 228 -17.30 -3.28 -6.96
N GLU A 229 -18.27 -2.40 -7.10
CA GLU A 229 -19.07 -2.31 -8.32
C GLU A 229 -18.18 -2.09 -9.55
N PHE A 230 -17.22 -1.15 -9.47
CA PHE A 230 -16.31 -0.86 -10.57
C PHE A 230 -15.36 -2.04 -10.86
N THR A 231 -14.87 -2.74 -9.85
CA THR A 231 -14.02 -3.92 -10.04
C THR A 231 -14.80 -5.08 -10.65
N ASP A 232 -16.05 -5.30 -10.23
CA ASP A 232 -16.95 -6.31 -10.79
C ASP A 232 -17.23 -6.05 -12.29
N GLU A 233 -17.48 -4.79 -12.68
CA GLU A 233 -17.66 -4.40 -14.09
C GLU A 233 -16.42 -4.69 -14.94
N LYS A 234 -15.22 -4.61 -14.36
CA LYS A 234 -13.95 -4.90 -15.02
C LYS A 234 -13.51 -6.37 -14.94
N GLY A 235 -14.29 -7.22 -14.25
CA GLY A 235 -13.95 -8.64 -14.04
C GLY A 235 -12.75 -8.83 -13.11
N ILE A 236 -12.50 -7.90 -12.18
CA ILE A 236 -11.40 -7.91 -11.23
C ILE A 236 -11.91 -8.42 -9.89
N SER A 237 -11.22 -9.37 -9.28
CA SER A 237 -11.55 -9.83 -7.94
C SER A 237 -11.36 -8.69 -6.93
N PHE A 238 -12.29 -8.55 -5.99
CA PHE A 238 -12.26 -7.52 -4.95
C PHE A 238 -12.33 -8.16 -3.57
N TRP A 239 -11.46 -7.75 -2.64
CA TRP A 239 -11.55 -8.22 -1.26
C TRP A 239 -12.36 -7.25 -0.39
N GLU A 240 -13.56 -7.65 -0.01
CA GLU A 240 -14.40 -6.95 0.96
C GLU A 240 -13.88 -7.22 2.38
N ILE A 241 -12.82 -6.52 2.79
CA ILE A 241 -12.29 -6.62 4.15
C ILE A 241 -13.35 -6.14 5.14
N ARG A 242 -13.58 -6.91 6.21
CA ARG A 242 -14.63 -6.65 7.21
C ARG A 242 -14.11 -6.52 8.64
N LYS A 243 -12.91 -7.04 8.90
CA LYS A 243 -12.28 -7.01 10.22
C LYS A 243 -10.77 -7.20 10.13
N GLU A 244 -10.09 -6.79 11.18
CA GLU A 244 -8.68 -7.09 11.39
C GLU A 244 -8.47 -8.60 11.57
N GLY A 245 -7.33 -9.10 11.09
CA GLY A 245 -6.98 -10.52 11.11
C GLY A 245 -7.72 -11.37 10.08
N GLU A 246 -8.55 -10.76 9.22
CA GLU A 246 -9.18 -11.48 8.10
C GLU A 246 -8.14 -11.89 7.08
N THR A 247 -8.29 -13.09 6.51
CA THR A 247 -7.34 -13.69 5.56
C THR A 247 -8.01 -14.02 4.24
N LEU A 248 -7.22 -13.98 3.17
CA LEU A 248 -7.64 -14.35 1.82
C LEU A 248 -6.55 -15.17 1.12
N GLU A 249 -6.92 -16.29 0.53
CA GLU A 249 -6.04 -17.05 -0.37
C GLU A 249 -5.98 -16.40 -1.76
N ILE A 250 -4.75 -16.23 -2.31
CA ILE A 250 -4.47 -15.55 -3.59
C ILE A 250 -3.56 -16.36 -4.51
#